data_7a0c1e8eab9fbd06c805b39776e62276
#
_entry.id   7a0c1e8eab9fbd06c805b39776e62276
#
_cell.length_a   1.000
_cell.length_b   1.000
_cell.length_c   1.000
_cell.angle_alpha   90.00
_cell.angle_beta   90.00
_cell.angle_gamma   90.00
#
_symmetry.space_group_name_H-M   'P 1'
#
loop_
_entity.id
_entity.type
_entity.pdbx_description
1 polymer ?
#
loop_
_entity_poly.entity_id
_entity_poly.type
_entity_poly.pdbx_seq_one_letter_code
_entity_poly.pdbx_strand_id
1 'polypeptide(L)'
;MIPAMKRVILLSALCAWCAVSCGRAEDPYYFDGPVSQTVLERYLSRAVTMSEFLTVDPYCNDGTYPDKAADVAFIRNTGAKFIGRAIYRWGDEKVLTEPGFWAGAEALIDEVHAFDSDVIFQAATFEAVYREVGEVPVPAWAFEALGLPAEERNFDYAQMLAPDGKYVDLWAPGASVPDITRVETQLWLMYLIGSYVDIGVEAVHLGQVYLMGMNDRDWQAWDSFLKKVRAWVYPRARRHFVLFDAHAGSRGMMVGERSLIDFNSFPLRIREVPDEPMKCVLEKGHIDAIFGKSPACVTPAGWRCDALPYLVEFDNFGVSDHPGVADLNDHYVWGYDEITWFYMQDLPTRRA
;
A
#
# COMPACT_ATOMS: atom_id res chain seq x y z
N MET A 1 -81.81 -16.99 -35.56
CA MET A 1 -80.89 -16.02 -36.12
C MET A 1 -79.92 -15.61 -35.03
N ILE A 2 -78.71 -16.19 -35.08
CA ILE A 2 -77.66 -15.95 -34.11
C ILE A 2 -76.51 -15.24 -34.84
N PRO A 3 -76.05 -14.06 -34.42
CA PRO A 3 -74.95 -13.39 -35.11
C PRO A 3 -73.58 -13.98 -34.71
N ALA A 4 -72.74 -14.09 -35.71
CA ALA A 4 -71.40 -14.65 -35.64
C ALA A 4 -70.48 -13.78 -34.77
N MET A 5 -69.79 -14.45 -33.83
CA MET A 5 -68.75 -13.88 -33.02
C MET A 5 -67.43 -13.89 -33.81
N LYS A 6 -66.92 -12.71 -34.16
CA LYS A 6 -65.61 -12.50 -34.74
C LYS A 6 -64.55 -12.78 -33.69
N ARG A 7 -63.74 -13.82 -33.92
CA ARG A 7 -62.50 -14.05 -33.14
C ARG A 7 -61.45 -13.06 -33.59
N VAL A 8 -61.05 -12.18 -32.68
CA VAL A 8 -59.89 -11.34 -32.84
C VAL A 8 -58.69 -12.13 -32.39
N ILE A 9 -57.79 -12.49 -33.33
CA ILE A 9 -56.50 -13.12 -33.02
C ILE A 9 -55.57 -11.96 -32.66
N LEU A 10 -55.20 -11.87 -31.37
CA LEU A 10 -54.11 -11.05 -30.91
C LEU A 10 -52.80 -11.72 -31.25
N LEU A 11 -52.08 -11.26 -32.28
CA LEU A 11 -50.67 -11.60 -32.49
C LEU A 11 -49.86 -10.79 -31.50
N SER A 12 -49.42 -11.41 -30.44
CA SER A 12 -48.37 -10.90 -29.57
C SER A 12 -47.02 -11.04 -30.25
N ALA A 13 -46.56 -9.95 -30.83
CA ALA A 13 -45.20 -9.86 -31.31
C ALA A 13 -44.25 -9.86 -30.10
N LEU A 14 -43.64 -11.01 -29.81
CA LEU A 14 -42.49 -11.12 -28.91
C LEU A 14 -41.31 -10.50 -29.64
N CYS A 15 -41.02 -9.24 -29.40
CA CYS A 15 -39.73 -8.65 -29.72
C CYS A 15 -38.69 -9.26 -28.78
N ALA A 16 -38.04 -10.31 -29.25
CA ALA A 16 -36.81 -10.80 -28.66
C ALA A 16 -35.77 -9.72 -28.89
N TRP A 17 -35.50 -8.91 -27.86
CA TRP A 17 -34.31 -8.09 -27.78
C TRP A 17 -33.11 -9.04 -27.62
N CYS A 18 -32.57 -9.54 -28.72
CA CYS A 18 -31.20 -9.98 -28.74
C CYS A 18 -30.32 -8.75 -28.49
N ALA A 19 -30.02 -8.48 -27.22
CA ALA A 19 -28.89 -7.68 -26.87
C ALA A 19 -27.65 -8.44 -27.44
N VAL A 20 -27.24 -8.07 -28.64
CA VAL A 20 -25.90 -8.37 -29.12
C VAL A 20 -24.98 -7.64 -28.13
N SER A 21 -24.56 -8.32 -27.11
CA SER A 21 -23.42 -7.90 -26.30
C SER A 21 -22.24 -7.94 -27.28
N CYS A 22 -21.99 -6.80 -27.89
CA CYS A 22 -20.74 -6.54 -28.58
C CYS A 22 -19.70 -6.68 -27.46
N GLY A 23 -19.00 -7.82 -27.42
CA GLY A 23 -17.97 -8.10 -26.47
C GLY A 23 -16.88 -7.02 -26.63
N ARG A 24 -16.97 -5.95 -25.87
CA ARG A 24 -15.79 -5.23 -25.45
C ARG A 24 -14.93 -6.30 -24.78
N ALA A 25 -13.72 -6.51 -25.30
CA ALA A 25 -12.73 -7.27 -24.57
C ALA A 25 -12.76 -6.71 -23.14
N GLU A 26 -13.11 -7.54 -22.16
CA GLU A 26 -13.21 -7.09 -20.78
C GLU A 26 -11.86 -6.46 -20.45
N ASP A 27 -11.90 -5.22 -19.98
CA ASP A 27 -10.70 -4.53 -19.55
C ASP A 27 -10.02 -5.40 -18.49
N PRO A 28 -8.79 -5.88 -18.72
CA PRO A 28 -8.14 -6.83 -17.84
C PRO A 28 -7.83 -6.26 -16.44
N TYR A 29 -7.96 -4.96 -16.27
CA TYR A 29 -7.71 -4.24 -15.02
C TYR A 29 -8.97 -3.65 -14.38
N TYR A 30 -10.13 -3.84 -15.03
CA TYR A 30 -11.38 -3.29 -14.52
C TYR A 30 -11.82 -3.95 -13.23
N PHE A 31 -12.14 -3.13 -12.24
CA PHE A 31 -12.96 -3.48 -11.07
C PHE A 31 -13.70 -2.23 -10.56
N ASP A 32 -14.81 -2.47 -9.89
CA ASP A 32 -15.57 -1.47 -9.15
C ASP A 32 -16.20 -2.19 -7.95
N GLY A 33 -15.73 -1.92 -6.75
CA GLY A 33 -15.95 -2.74 -5.57
C GLY A 33 -14.89 -3.86 -5.43
N PRO A 34 -15.23 -4.99 -4.80
CA PRO A 34 -14.27 -6.06 -4.49
C PRO A 34 -13.54 -6.59 -5.72
N VAL A 35 -12.22 -6.50 -5.69
CA VAL A 35 -11.36 -6.95 -6.78
C VAL A 35 -11.33 -8.47 -6.88
N SER A 36 -11.39 -9.04 -8.09
CA SER A 36 -11.20 -10.47 -8.30
C SER A 36 -9.74 -10.88 -8.19
N GLN A 37 -9.48 -12.15 -7.85
CA GLN A 37 -8.12 -12.69 -7.78
C GLN A 37 -7.34 -12.44 -9.08
N THR A 38 -7.94 -12.74 -10.23
CA THR A 38 -7.29 -12.59 -11.53
C THR A 38 -6.90 -11.14 -11.83
N VAL A 39 -7.76 -10.18 -11.47
CA VAL A 39 -7.47 -8.75 -11.67
C VAL A 39 -6.35 -8.31 -10.72
N LEU A 40 -6.41 -8.69 -9.45
CA LEU A 40 -5.33 -8.39 -8.50
C LEU A 40 -3.98 -8.94 -8.96
N GLU A 41 -3.93 -10.21 -9.35
CA GLU A 41 -2.69 -10.85 -9.84
C GLU A 41 -2.13 -10.16 -11.10
N ARG A 42 -2.99 -9.63 -11.97
CA ARG A 42 -2.57 -8.83 -13.12
C ARG A 42 -1.93 -7.51 -12.71
N TYR A 43 -2.50 -6.81 -11.72
CA TYR A 43 -1.90 -5.62 -11.14
C TYR A 43 -0.52 -5.93 -10.56
N LEU A 44 -0.43 -6.95 -9.71
CA LEU A 44 0.82 -7.33 -9.04
C LEU A 44 1.89 -7.80 -10.04
N SER A 45 1.50 -8.43 -11.16
CA SER A 45 2.44 -8.82 -12.23
C SER A 45 3.01 -7.66 -13.03
N ARG A 46 2.46 -6.45 -12.85
CA ARG A 46 2.90 -5.21 -13.50
C ARG A 46 3.22 -4.13 -12.47
N ALA A 47 3.65 -4.57 -11.29
CA ALA A 47 4.04 -3.66 -10.23
C ALA A 47 5.48 -3.18 -10.38
N VAL A 48 5.70 -1.97 -9.94
CA VAL A 48 7.04 -1.38 -9.75
C VAL A 48 7.02 -0.57 -8.46
N THR A 49 8.05 -0.70 -7.65
CA THR A 49 8.23 0.15 -6.48
C THR A 49 8.91 1.44 -6.91
N MET A 50 8.22 2.56 -6.71
CA MET A 50 8.75 3.91 -6.96
C MET A 50 8.54 4.74 -5.70
N SER A 51 9.41 4.51 -4.72
CA SER A 51 9.34 5.17 -3.42
C SER A 51 9.28 6.69 -3.57
N GLU A 52 8.30 7.30 -2.89
CA GLU A 52 8.06 8.73 -2.90
C GLU A 52 7.84 9.38 -4.31
N PHE A 53 7.41 8.59 -5.29
CA PHE A 53 7.09 9.12 -6.61
C PHE A 53 6.09 10.30 -6.54
N LEU A 54 5.10 10.23 -5.66
CA LEU A 54 4.07 11.28 -5.53
C LEU A 54 4.51 12.48 -4.69
N THR A 55 5.62 12.39 -3.97
CA THR A 55 6.15 13.56 -3.28
C THR A 55 6.96 14.42 -4.25
N VAL A 56 6.86 15.73 -4.10
CA VAL A 56 7.59 16.70 -4.91
C VAL A 56 8.57 17.46 -4.04
N ASP A 57 9.66 17.95 -4.63
CA ASP A 57 10.57 18.83 -3.93
C ASP A 57 9.85 20.13 -3.49
N PRO A 58 9.95 20.60 -2.23
CA PRO A 58 10.87 20.19 -1.16
C PRO A 58 10.36 19.07 -0.25
N TYR A 59 9.31 18.39 -0.57
CA TYR A 59 8.68 17.38 0.29
C TYR A 59 9.32 15.99 0.16
N CYS A 60 10.28 15.81 -0.73
CA CYS A 60 11.01 14.57 -0.90
C CYS A 60 11.79 14.21 0.36
N ASN A 61 11.59 13.00 0.86
CA ASN A 61 12.15 12.57 2.13
C ASN A 61 13.62 12.16 2.01
N ASP A 62 14.04 11.66 0.87
CA ASP A 62 15.41 11.23 0.58
C ASP A 62 16.32 12.37 0.09
N GLY A 63 15.76 13.57 -0.09
CA GLY A 63 16.52 14.79 -0.40
C GLY A 63 17.11 14.87 -1.79
N THR A 64 16.88 13.89 -2.64
CA THR A 64 17.39 13.93 -3.99
C THR A 64 16.30 14.01 -5.02
N TYR A 65 16.14 14.98 -5.72
CA TYR A 65 15.44 14.93 -6.72
C TYR A 65 14.97 15.19 -7.81
N PRO A 66 14.58 15.06 -8.54
CA PRO A 66 14.28 14.42 -9.47
C PRO A 66 13.49 14.90 -10.57
N ASP A 67 13.51 14.29 -11.61
CA ASP A 67 12.88 14.49 -12.89
C ASP A 67 11.54 13.73 -12.90
N LYS A 68 10.51 14.31 -12.28
CA LYS A 68 9.17 13.70 -12.26
C LYS A 68 8.63 13.43 -13.67
N ALA A 69 9.06 14.22 -14.67
CA ALA A 69 8.68 13.94 -16.04
C ALA A 69 9.32 12.65 -16.57
N ALA A 70 10.55 12.34 -16.17
CA ALA A 70 11.19 11.06 -16.49
C ALA A 70 10.49 9.89 -15.79
N ASP A 71 10.06 10.05 -14.54
CA ASP A 71 9.30 9.04 -13.80
C ASP A 71 7.94 8.76 -14.43
N VAL A 72 7.20 9.80 -14.80
CA VAL A 72 5.93 9.66 -15.53
C VAL A 72 6.15 8.98 -16.89
N ALA A 73 7.23 9.34 -17.61
CA ALA A 73 7.60 8.69 -18.86
C ALA A 73 7.97 7.21 -18.64
N PHE A 74 8.63 6.88 -17.53
CA PHE A 74 8.93 5.49 -17.17
C PHE A 74 7.65 4.67 -16.97
N ILE A 75 6.68 5.16 -16.20
CA ILE A 75 5.39 4.50 -15.99
C ILE A 75 4.70 4.26 -17.33
N ARG A 76 4.64 5.29 -18.19
CA ARG A 76 4.03 5.21 -19.53
C ARG A 76 4.72 4.19 -20.42
N ASN A 77 6.05 4.19 -20.47
CA ASN A 77 6.83 3.36 -21.38
C ASN A 77 6.86 1.88 -20.95
N THR A 78 6.88 1.62 -19.64
CA THR A 78 6.84 0.25 -19.11
C THR A 78 5.43 -0.32 -19.08
N GLY A 79 4.41 0.55 -19.05
CA GLY A 79 3.02 0.16 -18.85
C GLY A 79 2.82 -0.48 -17.46
N ALA A 80 3.55 0.00 -16.44
CA ALA A 80 3.33 -0.39 -15.06
C ALA A 80 1.89 -0.07 -14.65
N LYS A 81 1.27 -0.94 -13.85
CA LYS A 81 -0.13 -0.83 -13.43
C LYS A 81 -0.28 -0.68 -11.91
N PHE A 82 0.76 -0.96 -11.17
CA PHE A 82 0.77 -0.83 -9.72
C PHE A 82 2.09 -0.16 -9.30
N ILE A 83 1.98 1.04 -8.76
CA ILE A 83 3.12 1.83 -8.30
C ILE A 83 3.22 1.71 -6.79
N GLY A 84 4.17 0.88 -6.34
CA GLY A 84 4.36 0.57 -4.93
C GLY A 84 5.05 1.70 -4.18
N ARG A 85 4.63 1.93 -2.92
CA ARG A 85 5.20 2.92 -1.98
C ARG A 85 5.30 4.33 -2.54
N ALA A 86 4.36 4.70 -3.40
CA ALA A 86 4.42 5.97 -4.15
C ALA A 86 4.36 7.21 -3.26
N ILE A 87 3.79 7.10 -2.06
CA ILE A 87 3.72 8.17 -1.07
C ILE A 87 3.75 7.60 0.35
N TYR A 88 4.55 8.19 1.21
CA TYR A 88 4.63 7.90 2.64
C TYR A 88 5.39 8.99 3.38
N ARG A 89 5.43 8.89 4.71
CA ARG A 89 6.37 9.67 5.55
C ARG A 89 7.09 8.73 6.50
N TRP A 90 8.36 8.96 6.62
CA TRP A 90 9.25 8.34 7.59
C TRP A 90 10.01 9.45 8.30
N GLY A 91 9.34 10.09 9.27
CA GLY A 91 9.78 11.35 9.88
C GLY A 91 9.27 12.59 9.16
N ASP A 92 9.50 13.76 9.75
CA ASP A 92 9.04 15.07 9.27
C ASP A 92 7.52 15.10 8.98
N GLU A 93 6.74 14.48 9.88
CA GLU A 93 5.28 14.33 9.70
C GLU A 93 4.57 15.69 9.63
N LYS A 94 5.16 16.76 10.11
CA LYS A 94 4.55 18.08 10.03
C LYS A 94 4.31 18.57 8.60
N VAL A 95 5.04 18.06 7.60
CA VAL A 95 4.79 18.41 6.19
C VAL A 95 3.39 18.01 5.72
N LEU A 96 2.75 17.07 6.41
CA LEU A 96 1.36 16.69 6.15
C LEU A 96 0.36 17.82 6.45
N THR A 97 0.80 18.87 7.15
CA THR A 97 0.00 20.10 7.35
C THR A 97 0.11 21.08 6.18
N GLU A 98 1.06 20.85 5.28
CA GLU A 98 1.30 21.73 4.14
C GLU A 98 0.36 21.39 2.98
N PRO A 99 -0.50 22.32 2.55
CA PRO A 99 -1.43 22.04 1.43
C PRO A 99 -0.73 21.62 0.14
N GLY A 100 0.48 22.10 -0.08
CA GLY A 100 1.28 21.77 -1.27
C GLY A 100 1.71 20.32 -1.33
N PHE A 101 1.87 19.65 -0.19
CA PHE A 101 2.19 18.22 -0.14
C PHE A 101 1.10 17.38 -0.82
N TRP A 102 -0.14 17.56 -0.40
CA TRP A 102 -1.29 16.81 -0.93
C TRP A 102 -1.64 17.20 -2.36
N ALA A 103 -1.67 18.52 -2.66
CA ALA A 103 -1.99 19.01 -3.98
C ALA A 103 -0.94 18.59 -5.04
N GLY A 104 0.33 18.52 -4.67
CA GLY A 104 1.39 18.03 -5.54
C GLY A 104 1.24 16.55 -5.87
N ALA A 105 0.90 15.73 -4.87
CA ALA A 105 0.66 14.32 -5.04
C ALA A 105 -0.58 14.03 -5.92
N GLU A 106 -1.68 14.72 -5.66
CA GLU A 106 -2.92 14.63 -6.45
C GLU A 106 -2.67 14.99 -7.92
N ALA A 107 -1.93 16.07 -8.18
CA ALA A 107 -1.58 16.49 -9.53
C ALA A 107 -0.77 15.43 -10.31
N LEU A 108 0.16 14.72 -9.66
CA LEU A 108 0.90 13.63 -10.28
C LEU A 108 0.02 12.39 -10.55
N ILE A 109 -0.90 12.08 -9.66
CA ILE A 109 -1.90 11.02 -9.88
C ILE A 109 -2.73 11.36 -11.12
N ASP A 110 -3.25 12.58 -11.20
CA ASP A 110 -4.06 13.05 -12.32
C ASP A 110 -3.27 13.02 -13.65
N GLU A 111 -2.00 13.41 -13.63
CA GLU A 111 -1.13 13.36 -14.81
C GLU A 111 -0.99 11.93 -15.33
N VAL A 112 -0.77 10.96 -14.47
CA VAL A 112 -0.68 9.54 -14.86
C VAL A 112 -2.03 9.01 -15.32
N HIS A 113 -3.10 9.30 -14.59
CA HIS A 113 -4.45 8.87 -14.94
C HIS A 113 -4.97 9.49 -16.25
N ALA A 114 -4.45 10.64 -16.66
CA ALA A 114 -4.79 11.23 -17.94
C ALA A 114 -4.38 10.36 -19.16
N PHE A 115 -3.39 9.50 -19.03
CA PHE A 115 -3.01 8.58 -20.10
C PHE A 115 -3.28 7.11 -19.78
N ASP A 116 -3.39 6.74 -18.51
CA ASP A 116 -3.67 5.35 -18.06
C ASP A 116 -4.44 5.37 -16.74
N SER A 117 -5.74 5.40 -16.81
CA SER A 117 -6.63 5.46 -15.65
C SER A 117 -6.65 4.17 -14.82
N ASP A 118 -6.03 3.09 -15.31
CA ASP A 118 -5.98 1.82 -14.58
C ASP A 118 -4.87 1.79 -13.54
N VAL A 119 -3.89 2.67 -13.62
CA VAL A 119 -2.77 2.66 -12.67
C VAL A 119 -3.25 2.82 -11.24
N ILE A 120 -2.81 1.90 -10.36
CA ILE A 120 -2.99 1.98 -8.91
C ILE A 120 -1.73 2.58 -8.29
N PHE A 121 -1.92 3.56 -7.41
CA PHE A 121 -0.87 4.06 -6.53
C PHE A 121 -1.04 3.47 -5.15
N GLN A 122 0.08 3.02 -4.56
CA GLN A 122 0.12 2.53 -3.20
C GLN A 122 0.80 3.55 -2.30
N ALA A 123 0.13 3.90 -1.20
CA ALA A 123 0.75 4.59 -0.09
C ALA A 123 1.34 3.59 0.92
N ALA A 124 2.20 4.07 1.81
CA ALA A 124 2.60 3.30 2.97
C ALA A 124 2.38 4.09 4.27
N THR A 125 1.91 3.40 5.31
CA THR A 125 1.78 3.97 6.64
C THR A 125 2.95 3.62 7.53
N PHE A 126 3.60 2.52 7.24
CA PHE A 126 4.73 1.96 7.96
C PHE A 126 4.54 1.80 9.48
N GLU A 127 5.51 1.22 10.10
CA GLU A 127 5.58 0.96 11.55
C GLU A 127 6.46 1.98 12.30
N ALA A 128 6.51 3.20 11.80
CA ALA A 128 7.28 4.28 12.41
C ALA A 128 6.41 5.51 12.70
N VAL A 129 6.64 6.13 13.85
CA VAL A 129 6.07 7.42 14.22
C VAL A 129 7.13 8.24 14.92
N TYR A 130 7.21 9.53 14.57
CA TYR A 130 8.17 10.47 15.15
C TYR A 130 7.47 11.48 16.06
N ARG A 131 8.25 12.16 16.88
CA ARG A 131 7.70 13.15 17.84
C ARG A 131 7.00 14.32 17.14
N GLU A 132 7.39 14.59 15.89
CA GLU A 132 6.85 15.63 15.04
C GLU A 132 5.36 15.45 14.73
N VAL A 133 4.83 14.24 14.92
CA VAL A 133 3.38 14.00 14.84
C VAL A 133 2.59 14.92 15.77
N GLY A 134 3.20 15.37 16.87
CA GLY A 134 2.62 16.35 17.78
C GLY A 134 2.41 17.76 17.19
N GLU A 135 2.92 18.02 15.99
CA GLU A 135 2.66 19.26 15.25
C GLU A 135 1.46 19.12 14.28
N VAL A 136 0.93 17.91 14.10
CA VAL A 136 -0.17 17.62 13.16
C VAL A 136 -1.50 17.66 13.91
N PRO A 137 -2.47 18.48 13.49
CA PRO A 137 -3.80 18.49 14.09
C PRO A 137 -4.59 17.24 13.72
N VAL A 138 -5.33 16.69 14.67
CA VAL A 138 -6.25 15.58 14.41
C VAL A 138 -7.51 16.12 13.74
N PRO A 139 -7.82 15.77 12.49
CA PRO A 139 -9.02 16.28 11.85
C PRO A 139 -10.27 15.63 12.45
N ALA A 140 -11.35 16.40 12.56
CA ALA A 140 -12.60 15.94 13.15
C ALA A 140 -13.17 14.66 12.49
N TRP A 141 -12.97 14.51 11.18
CA TRP A 141 -13.41 13.33 10.45
C TRP A 141 -12.68 12.04 10.86
N ALA A 142 -11.43 12.10 11.35
CA ALA A 142 -10.72 10.91 11.81
C ALA A 142 -11.34 10.35 13.10
N PHE A 143 -11.80 11.23 14.01
CA PHE A 143 -12.59 10.82 15.17
C PHE A 143 -13.91 10.19 14.75
N GLU A 144 -14.64 10.84 13.82
CA GLU A 144 -15.91 10.35 13.29
C GLU A 144 -15.75 8.95 12.68
N ALA A 145 -14.74 8.74 11.85
CA ALA A 145 -14.44 7.47 11.21
C ALA A 145 -14.20 6.33 12.23
N LEU A 146 -13.65 6.66 13.39
CA LEU A 146 -13.45 5.71 14.47
C LEU A 146 -14.66 5.61 15.43
N GLY A 147 -15.69 6.45 15.24
CA GLY A 147 -16.85 6.51 16.13
C GLY A 147 -16.54 7.17 17.48
N LEU A 148 -15.64 8.15 17.49
CA LEU A 148 -15.19 8.87 18.69
C LEU A 148 -15.71 10.31 18.67
N PRO A 149 -15.91 10.93 19.85
CA PRO A 149 -16.15 12.37 19.93
C PRO A 149 -14.98 13.16 19.34
N ALA A 150 -15.26 14.18 18.52
CA ALA A 150 -14.23 15.04 17.98
C ALA A 150 -13.63 15.94 19.07
N GLU A 151 -12.31 16.14 18.99
CA GLU A 151 -11.53 17.01 19.88
C GLU A 151 -10.69 17.96 19.04
N GLU A 152 -10.50 19.20 19.52
CA GLU A 152 -9.56 20.15 18.90
C GLU A 152 -8.18 20.00 19.56
N ARG A 153 -7.32 19.21 18.95
CA ARG A 153 -5.97 18.96 19.42
C ARG A 153 -5.06 18.41 18.31
N ASN A 154 -3.79 18.41 18.54
CA ASN A 154 -2.83 17.67 17.74
C ASN A 154 -2.76 16.19 18.19
N PHE A 155 -2.10 15.37 17.38
CA PHE A 155 -1.77 14.00 17.76
C PHE A 155 -0.82 13.98 18.98
N ASP A 156 -0.97 12.95 19.80
CA ASP A 156 -0.13 12.74 20.99
C ASP A 156 0.80 11.54 20.77
N TYR A 157 2.06 11.83 20.46
CA TYR A 157 3.08 10.80 20.27
C TYR A 157 3.14 9.79 21.41
N ALA A 158 3.11 10.26 22.67
CA ALA A 158 3.23 9.37 23.82
C ALA A 158 2.05 8.42 23.98
N GLN A 159 0.85 8.83 23.51
CA GLN A 159 -0.34 7.99 23.53
C GLN A 159 -0.35 6.93 22.44
N MET A 160 0.53 7.02 21.43
CA MET A 160 0.68 6.01 20.39
C MET A 160 1.55 4.84 20.84
N LEU A 161 2.39 5.04 21.86
CA LEU A 161 3.41 4.08 22.24
C LEU A 161 2.86 2.99 23.17
N ALA A 162 3.54 1.84 23.16
CA ALA A 162 3.24 0.75 24.09
C ALA A 162 3.46 1.19 25.55
N PRO A 163 2.50 0.94 26.44
CA PRO A 163 2.60 1.38 27.84
C PRO A 163 3.78 0.78 28.63
N ASP A 164 4.28 -0.35 28.19
CA ASP A 164 5.46 -1.02 28.76
C ASP A 164 6.78 -0.54 28.18
N GLY A 165 6.75 0.43 27.24
CA GLY A 165 7.93 1.00 26.60
C GLY A 165 8.53 0.13 25.50
N LYS A 166 7.86 -0.93 25.08
CA LYS A 166 8.35 -1.80 24.02
C LYS A 166 8.45 -1.06 22.69
N TYR A 167 9.59 -1.19 22.03
CA TYR A 167 9.90 -0.54 20.74
C TYR A 167 9.85 0.99 20.74
N VAL A 168 9.96 1.61 21.91
CA VAL A 168 10.21 3.05 22.02
C VAL A 168 11.64 3.33 21.54
N ASP A 169 11.79 4.37 20.72
CA ASP A 169 13.07 4.77 20.11
C ASP A 169 13.78 3.62 19.35
N LEU A 170 13.00 2.69 18.79
CA LEU A 170 13.55 1.54 18.06
C LEU A 170 14.33 1.99 16.82
N TRP A 171 13.80 2.97 16.09
CA TRP A 171 14.38 3.41 14.82
C TRP A 171 15.46 4.47 15.01
N ALA A 172 15.21 5.41 15.92
CA ALA A 172 16.12 6.46 16.33
C ALA A 172 15.57 7.14 17.60
N PRO A 173 16.35 7.94 18.32
CA PRO A 173 15.82 8.76 19.38
C PRO A 173 14.64 9.64 18.93
N GLY A 174 13.45 9.41 19.50
CA GLY A 174 12.21 10.08 19.09
C GLY A 174 11.46 9.41 17.92
N ALA A 175 11.95 8.28 17.43
CA ALA A 175 11.34 7.50 16.37
C ALA A 175 11.00 6.09 16.89
N SER A 176 9.74 5.78 17.03
CA SER A 176 9.23 4.59 17.71
C SER A 176 8.25 3.79 16.86
N VAL A 177 7.98 2.56 17.28
CA VAL A 177 6.89 1.77 16.71
C VAL A 177 5.59 2.10 17.43
N PRO A 178 4.55 2.56 16.73
CA PRO A 178 3.25 2.80 17.33
C PRO A 178 2.51 1.48 17.60
N ASP A 179 1.84 1.39 18.75
CA ASP A 179 1.06 0.20 19.15
C ASP A 179 -0.37 0.32 18.62
N ILE A 180 -0.80 -0.59 17.76
CA ILE A 180 -2.15 -0.60 17.15
C ILE A 180 -3.29 -0.72 18.18
N THR A 181 -3.01 -1.21 19.38
CA THR A 181 -4.02 -1.28 20.46
C THR A 181 -4.35 0.09 21.04
N ARG A 182 -3.54 1.11 20.72
CA ARG A 182 -3.75 2.48 21.20
C ARG A 182 -4.69 3.23 20.25
N VAL A 183 -5.66 3.91 20.85
CA VAL A 183 -6.64 4.70 20.08
C VAL A 183 -5.94 5.80 19.28
N GLU A 184 -4.90 6.39 19.85
CA GLU A 184 -4.12 7.43 19.18
C GLU A 184 -3.40 6.93 17.94
N THR A 185 -2.83 5.72 17.99
CA THR A 185 -2.28 5.04 16.80
C THR A 185 -3.36 4.81 15.74
N GLN A 186 -4.55 4.35 16.15
CA GLN A 186 -5.65 4.15 15.21
C GLN A 186 -6.12 5.48 14.58
N LEU A 187 -6.15 6.58 15.34
CA LEU A 187 -6.44 7.91 14.79
C LEU A 187 -5.40 8.34 13.77
N TRP A 188 -4.11 8.14 14.08
CA TRP A 188 -3.01 8.47 13.18
C TRP A 188 -3.08 7.69 11.87
N LEU A 189 -3.21 6.35 11.94
CA LEU A 189 -3.34 5.51 10.77
C LEU A 189 -4.62 5.82 9.97
N MET A 190 -5.74 6.13 10.64
CA MET A 190 -6.97 6.55 9.98
C MET A 190 -6.77 7.86 9.21
N TYR A 191 -6.08 8.83 9.82
CA TYR A 191 -5.75 10.11 9.18
C TYR A 191 -4.90 9.89 7.93
N LEU A 192 -3.81 9.11 8.02
CA LEU A 192 -2.95 8.85 6.88
C LEU A 192 -3.72 8.14 5.76
N ILE A 193 -4.39 7.02 6.06
CA ILE A 193 -5.09 6.21 5.07
C ILE A 193 -6.21 7.01 4.41
N GLY A 194 -7.02 7.73 5.18
CA GLY A 194 -8.10 8.56 4.66
C GLY A 194 -7.57 9.65 3.73
N SER A 195 -6.53 10.37 4.16
CA SER A 195 -5.92 11.44 3.35
C SER A 195 -5.31 10.92 2.05
N TYR A 196 -4.66 9.74 2.08
CA TYR A 196 -4.13 9.11 0.86
C TYR A 196 -5.26 8.72 -0.10
N VAL A 197 -6.35 8.16 0.41
CA VAL A 197 -7.50 7.79 -0.44
C VAL A 197 -8.18 9.03 -1.02
N ASP A 198 -8.25 10.11 -0.28
CA ASP A 198 -8.88 11.37 -0.75
C ASP A 198 -8.12 12.00 -1.94
N ILE A 199 -6.82 11.76 -2.08
CA ILE A 199 -6.03 12.18 -3.25
C ILE A 199 -5.99 11.14 -4.40
N GLY A 200 -6.72 10.01 -4.28
CA GLY A 200 -6.83 9.00 -5.34
C GLY A 200 -5.93 7.77 -5.19
N VAL A 201 -5.28 7.57 -4.05
CA VAL A 201 -4.56 6.32 -3.75
C VAL A 201 -5.56 5.17 -3.55
N GLU A 202 -5.26 3.98 -4.10
CA GLU A 202 -6.15 2.81 -4.07
C GLU A 202 -5.51 1.57 -3.44
N ALA A 203 -4.28 1.69 -2.92
CA ALA A 203 -3.62 0.63 -2.17
C ALA A 203 -2.84 1.22 -0.99
N VAL A 204 -2.76 0.49 0.12
CA VAL A 204 -2.04 0.91 1.31
C VAL A 204 -1.21 -0.23 1.89
N HIS A 205 0.09 -0.02 1.93
CA HIS A 205 1.04 -0.89 2.60
C HIS A 205 1.11 -0.55 4.10
N LEU A 206 0.85 -1.53 4.94
CA LEU A 206 0.77 -1.36 6.39
C LEU A 206 2.12 -1.56 7.11
N GLY A 207 3.17 -1.94 6.38
CA GLY A 207 4.49 -2.19 6.95
C GLY A 207 4.59 -3.47 7.76
N GLN A 208 5.41 -3.45 8.79
CA GLN A 208 5.67 -4.59 9.68
C GLN A 208 4.59 -4.69 10.77
N VAL A 209 3.44 -5.20 10.41
CA VAL A 209 2.24 -5.28 11.27
C VAL A 209 2.46 -6.08 12.57
N TYR A 210 3.45 -6.96 12.62
CA TYR A 210 3.81 -7.67 13.84
C TYR A 210 4.48 -6.76 14.88
N LEU A 211 5.25 -5.78 14.44
CA LEU A 211 5.83 -4.79 15.35
C LEU A 211 4.73 -3.93 15.96
N MET A 212 3.87 -3.34 15.11
CA MET A 212 2.72 -2.53 15.60
C MET A 212 1.71 -3.35 16.39
N GLY A 213 1.61 -4.66 16.10
CA GLY A 213 0.74 -5.61 16.80
C GLY A 213 1.36 -6.21 18.07
N MET A 214 2.39 -5.62 18.62
CA MET A 214 3.16 -6.17 19.77
C MET A 214 2.30 -6.51 20.99
N ASN A 215 1.19 -5.82 21.16
CA ASN A 215 0.21 -6.03 22.23
C ASN A 215 -1.16 -6.48 21.70
N ASP A 216 -1.31 -6.68 20.39
CA ASP A 216 -2.55 -7.15 19.78
C ASP A 216 -2.60 -8.69 19.75
N ARG A 217 -3.47 -9.26 20.55
CA ARG A 217 -3.67 -10.71 20.58
C ARG A 217 -4.61 -11.12 19.45
N ASP A 218 -4.20 -12.12 18.70
CA ASP A 218 -5.03 -12.73 17.65
C ASP A 218 -5.61 -11.72 16.65
N TRP A 219 -4.89 -10.64 16.39
CA TRP A 219 -5.24 -9.58 15.43
C TRP A 219 -6.56 -8.84 15.75
N GLN A 220 -6.99 -8.78 17.01
CA GLN A 220 -8.28 -8.18 17.37
C GLN A 220 -8.32 -6.67 17.16
N ALA A 221 -7.26 -5.96 17.52
CA ALA A 221 -7.17 -4.52 17.32
C ALA A 221 -7.09 -4.19 15.82
N TRP A 222 -6.24 -4.89 15.08
CA TRP A 222 -6.14 -4.76 13.63
C TRP A 222 -7.46 -5.07 12.92
N ASP A 223 -8.15 -6.16 13.26
CA ASP A 223 -9.43 -6.54 12.65
C ASP A 223 -10.49 -5.46 12.89
N SER A 224 -10.60 -4.98 14.13
CA SER A 224 -11.54 -3.91 14.49
C SER A 224 -11.21 -2.61 13.76
N PHE A 225 -9.94 -2.24 13.72
CA PHE A 225 -9.48 -1.03 13.05
C PHE A 225 -9.71 -1.10 11.53
N LEU A 226 -9.26 -2.16 10.85
CA LEU A 226 -9.40 -2.28 9.40
C LEU A 226 -10.85 -2.37 8.93
N LYS A 227 -11.77 -2.88 9.77
CA LYS A 227 -13.21 -2.80 9.49
C LYS A 227 -13.71 -1.35 9.43
N LYS A 228 -13.29 -0.51 10.38
CA LYS A 228 -13.64 0.92 10.41
C LYS A 228 -12.99 1.66 9.24
N VAL A 229 -11.72 1.38 8.95
CA VAL A 229 -11.02 1.95 7.80
C VAL A 229 -11.78 1.65 6.51
N ARG A 230 -12.07 0.38 6.23
CA ARG A 230 -12.79 0.00 5.00
C ARG A 230 -14.17 0.63 4.91
N ALA A 231 -14.91 0.70 6.01
CA ALA A 231 -16.22 1.36 6.03
C ALA A 231 -16.13 2.85 5.68
N TRP A 232 -15.01 3.50 6.05
CA TRP A 232 -14.78 4.91 5.76
C TRP A 232 -14.26 5.14 4.34
N VAL A 233 -13.25 4.37 3.89
CA VAL A 233 -12.53 4.65 2.64
C VAL A 233 -13.22 4.09 1.40
N TYR A 234 -13.90 2.94 1.46
CA TYR A 234 -14.51 2.33 0.27
C TYR A 234 -15.50 3.24 -0.46
N PRO A 235 -16.43 3.95 0.23
CA PRO A 235 -17.31 4.87 -0.45
C PRO A 235 -16.61 6.10 -1.07
N ARG A 236 -15.38 6.39 -0.66
CA ARG A 236 -14.58 7.53 -1.10
C ARG A 236 -13.60 7.17 -2.20
N ALA A 237 -13.13 5.92 -2.18
CA ALA A 237 -12.19 5.43 -3.18
C ALA A 237 -12.78 5.46 -4.58
N ARG A 238 -11.96 5.80 -5.56
CA ARG A 238 -12.34 5.95 -6.97
C ARG A 238 -13.07 4.73 -7.55
N ARG A 239 -12.69 3.52 -7.14
CA ARG A 239 -13.30 2.24 -7.55
C ARG A 239 -13.97 1.50 -6.38
N HIS A 240 -14.39 2.21 -5.36
CA HIS A 240 -15.11 1.69 -4.19
C HIS A 240 -14.43 0.51 -3.50
N PHE A 241 -13.11 0.42 -3.62
CA PHE A 241 -12.27 -0.57 -2.97
C PHE A 241 -10.85 -0.05 -2.79
N VAL A 242 -10.23 -0.39 -1.67
CA VAL A 242 -8.83 -0.08 -1.37
C VAL A 242 -8.14 -1.38 -0.98
N LEU A 243 -7.02 -1.65 -1.64
CA LEU A 243 -6.20 -2.82 -1.37
C LEU A 243 -5.32 -2.57 -0.14
N PHE A 244 -5.18 -3.58 0.70
CA PHE A 244 -4.27 -3.53 1.85
C PHE A 244 -3.29 -4.70 1.79
N ASP A 245 -2.04 -4.41 2.08
CA ASP A 245 -0.97 -5.39 2.20
C ASP A 245 -0.06 -5.09 3.38
N ALA A 246 0.76 -6.04 3.73
CA ALA A 246 1.70 -5.93 4.84
C ALA A 246 2.83 -6.95 4.72
N HIS A 247 3.90 -6.74 5.47
CA HIS A 247 4.91 -7.76 5.72
C HIS A 247 4.38 -8.73 6.80
N ALA A 248 3.61 -9.74 6.38
CA ALA A 248 2.93 -10.65 7.31
C ALA A 248 3.51 -12.07 7.36
N GLY A 249 4.47 -12.39 6.50
CA GLY A 249 5.16 -13.69 6.49
C GLY A 249 4.24 -14.91 6.34
N SER A 250 4.76 -16.08 6.74
CA SER A 250 4.03 -17.35 6.57
C SER A 250 2.85 -17.55 7.52
N ARG A 251 2.76 -16.80 8.61
CA ARG A 251 1.60 -16.89 9.52
C ARG A 251 0.40 -16.10 9.02
N GLY A 252 0.63 -15.14 8.10
CA GLY A 252 -0.39 -14.24 7.61
C GLY A 252 -0.95 -13.32 8.70
N MET A 253 -1.85 -12.44 8.31
CA MET A 253 -2.61 -11.55 9.20
C MET A 253 -4.04 -12.07 9.25
N MET A 254 -4.30 -13.06 10.13
CA MET A 254 -5.46 -13.93 10.05
C MET A 254 -6.36 -13.85 11.27
N VAL A 255 -7.68 -13.78 11.04
CA VAL A 255 -8.71 -14.03 12.06
C VAL A 255 -9.58 -15.21 11.62
N GLY A 256 -9.36 -16.36 12.25
CA GLY A 256 -9.92 -17.61 11.77
C GLY A 256 -9.41 -17.94 10.35
N GLU A 257 -10.33 -18.21 9.43
CA GLU A 257 -10.00 -18.45 8.01
C GLU A 257 -9.93 -17.16 7.16
N ARG A 258 -10.17 -16.00 7.76
CA ARG A 258 -10.24 -14.74 7.03
C ARG A 258 -8.93 -13.98 7.13
N SER A 259 -8.38 -13.58 5.98
CA SER A 259 -7.28 -12.64 5.92
C SER A 259 -7.76 -11.21 6.20
N LEU A 260 -6.93 -10.42 6.86
CA LEU A 260 -7.15 -8.99 7.05
C LEU A 260 -6.57 -8.13 5.91
N ILE A 261 -5.71 -8.73 5.08
CA ILE A 261 -5.05 -8.07 3.94
C ILE A 261 -5.39 -8.78 2.63
N ASP A 262 -5.27 -8.09 1.52
CA ASP A 262 -5.64 -8.56 0.19
C ASP A 262 -4.51 -9.35 -0.48
N PHE A 263 -3.27 -8.98 -0.21
CA PHE A 263 -2.06 -9.66 -0.66
C PHE A 263 -0.93 -9.47 0.37
N ASN A 264 0.14 -10.25 0.24
CA ASN A 264 1.34 -10.07 1.03
C ASN A 264 2.40 -9.31 0.23
N SER A 265 3.22 -8.55 0.91
CA SER A 265 4.45 -8.01 0.33
C SER A 265 5.67 -8.52 1.09
N PHE A 266 6.75 -8.70 0.35
CA PHE A 266 8.00 -9.19 0.90
C PHE A 266 9.14 -8.30 0.45
N PRO A 267 9.88 -7.69 1.37
CA PRO A 267 11.12 -7.05 1.03
C PRO A 267 12.12 -8.12 0.61
N LEU A 268 12.62 -8.01 -0.61
CA LEU A 268 13.72 -8.82 -1.10
C LEU A 268 14.97 -7.97 -1.07
N ARG A 269 15.95 -8.43 -0.31
CA ARG A 269 17.17 -7.69 -0.10
C ARG A 269 18.32 -8.30 -0.85
N ILE A 270 19.13 -7.45 -1.40
CA ILE A 270 20.43 -7.81 -1.92
C ILE A 270 21.40 -7.85 -0.76
N ARG A 271 22.09 -8.97 -0.61
CA ARG A 271 23.15 -9.13 0.38
C ARG A 271 24.50 -9.01 -0.28
N GLU A 272 25.34 -8.14 0.22
CA GLU A 272 26.72 -8.02 -0.18
C GLU A 272 27.53 -9.26 0.19
N VAL A 273 28.48 -9.62 -0.64
CA VAL A 273 29.43 -10.68 -0.33
C VAL A 273 30.67 -10.05 0.29
N PRO A 274 30.99 -10.35 1.57
CA PRO A 274 32.18 -9.81 2.21
C PRO A 274 33.44 -10.07 1.37
N ASP A 275 34.32 -9.10 1.30
CA ASP A 275 35.57 -9.15 0.57
C ASP A 275 35.48 -9.27 -0.96
N GLU A 276 34.30 -9.25 -1.52
CA GLU A 276 34.06 -9.24 -2.97
C GLU A 276 33.28 -7.98 -3.38
N PRO A 277 33.92 -6.81 -3.54
CA PRO A 277 33.26 -5.56 -3.91
C PRO A 277 32.38 -5.74 -5.14
N MET A 278 31.19 -5.14 -5.11
CA MET A 278 30.19 -5.17 -6.19
C MET A 278 29.56 -6.55 -6.43
N LYS A 279 29.87 -7.55 -5.61
CA LYS A 279 29.19 -8.85 -5.69
C LYS A 279 28.12 -8.94 -4.61
N CYS A 280 26.90 -9.22 -5.06
CA CYS A 280 25.76 -9.41 -4.20
C CYS A 280 25.03 -10.72 -4.51
N VAL A 281 24.29 -11.20 -3.55
CA VAL A 281 23.39 -12.35 -3.69
C VAL A 281 22.00 -11.99 -3.20
N LEU A 282 20.99 -12.53 -3.85
CA LEU A 282 19.63 -12.46 -3.35
C LEU A 282 19.46 -13.54 -2.29
N GLU A 283 19.19 -13.13 -1.07
CA GLU A 283 19.04 -14.03 0.06
C GLU A 283 17.69 -13.82 0.73
N LYS A 284 16.95 -14.89 0.89
CA LYS A 284 15.72 -14.90 1.70
C LYS A 284 16.03 -15.38 3.10
N GLY A 285 15.21 -14.98 4.07
CA GLY A 285 15.36 -15.42 5.45
C GLY A 285 16.28 -14.52 6.28
N HIS A 286 16.68 -13.39 5.73
CA HIS A 286 17.25 -12.32 6.54
C HIS A 286 16.20 -11.82 7.55
N ILE A 287 16.65 -11.22 8.66
CA ILE A 287 15.76 -10.87 9.78
C ILE A 287 14.56 -10.02 9.39
N ASP A 288 14.71 -9.18 8.38
CA ASP A 288 13.66 -8.31 7.85
C ASP A 288 13.15 -8.72 6.45
N ALA A 289 13.82 -9.66 5.79
CA ALA A 289 13.35 -10.25 4.54
C ALA A 289 12.35 -11.39 4.83
N ILE A 290 11.18 -11.03 5.30
CA ILE A 290 10.14 -11.98 5.73
C ILE A 290 9.46 -12.58 4.50
N PHE A 291 9.91 -13.76 4.07
CA PHE A 291 9.32 -14.47 2.96
C PHE A 291 8.60 -15.74 3.41
N GLY A 292 7.37 -15.93 2.94
CA GLY A 292 6.63 -17.17 3.18
C GLY A 292 5.21 -17.10 2.65
N LYS A 293 4.68 -18.26 2.25
CA LYS A 293 3.28 -18.35 1.85
C LYS A 293 2.39 -18.17 3.06
N SER A 294 1.35 -17.36 2.92
CA SER A 294 0.28 -17.28 3.91
C SER A 294 -0.49 -18.59 4.01
N PRO A 295 -1.24 -18.86 5.09
CA PRO A 295 -2.21 -19.94 5.13
C PRO A 295 -3.32 -19.76 4.08
N ALA A 296 -4.01 -20.85 3.75
CA ALA A 296 -5.24 -20.78 2.98
C ALA A 296 -6.28 -19.91 3.68
N CYS A 297 -6.96 -19.05 2.93
CA CYS A 297 -7.83 -18.04 3.53
C CYS A 297 -8.96 -17.57 2.60
N VAL A 298 -9.88 -16.81 3.20
CA VAL A 298 -10.83 -15.94 2.50
C VAL A 298 -10.31 -14.51 2.58
N THR A 299 -10.15 -13.86 1.44
CA THR A 299 -9.65 -12.48 1.34
C THR A 299 -10.72 -11.46 1.72
N PRO A 300 -10.34 -10.19 1.99
CA PRO A 300 -11.32 -9.11 2.17
C PRO A 300 -12.25 -8.91 0.97
N ALA A 301 -11.78 -9.21 -0.24
CA ALA A 301 -12.59 -9.19 -1.47
C ALA A 301 -13.57 -10.38 -1.59
N GLY A 302 -13.51 -11.37 -0.68
CA GLY A 302 -14.48 -12.45 -0.53
C GLY A 302 -14.15 -13.74 -1.29
N TRP A 303 -13.07 -13.82 -2.04
CA TRP A 303 -12.64 -15.07 -2.70
C TRP A 303 -11.68 -15.88 -1.80
N ARG A 304 -11.68 -17.21 -2.02
CA ARG A 304 -10.81 -18.15 -1.29
C ARG A 304 -9.56 -18.48 -2.09
N CYS A 305 -8.43 -18.58 -1.42
CA CYS A 305 -7.17 -19.03 -2.02
C CYS A 305 -6.40 -19.96 -1.07
N ASP A 306 -5.48 -20.74 -1.64
CA ASP A 306 -4.57 -21.60 -0.88
C ASP A 306 -3.42 -20.80 -0.22
N ALA A 307 -3.11 -19.65 -0.78
CA ALA A 307 -2.24 -18.62 -0.22
C ALA A 307 -2.57 -17.28 -0.88
N LEU A 308 -2.40 -16.18 -0.14
CA LEU A 308 -2.55 -14.84 -0.72
C LEU A 308 -1.60 -14.64 -1.91
N PRO A 309 -2.01 -13.90 -2.94
CA PRO A 309 -1.08 -13.31 -3.88
C PRO A 309 -0.01 -12.53 -3.14
N TYR A 310 1.13 -12.33 -3.78
CA TYR A 310 2.21 -11.58 -3.14
C TYR A 310 2.92 -10.68 -4.13
N LEU A 311 3.44 -9.58 -3.60
CA LEU A 311 4.37 -8.68 -4.26
C LEU A 311 5.75 -8.87 -3.64
N VAL A 312 6.76 -9.07 -4.49
CA VAL A 312 8.16 -8.98 -4.07
C VAL A 312 8.61 -7.56 -4.36
N GLU A 313 9.02 -6.88 -3.31
CA GLU A 313 9.52 -5.51 -3.39
C GLU A 313 11.03 -5.52 -3.27
N PHE A 314 11.70 -4.78 -4.13
CA PHE A 314 13.05 -4.35 -3.81
C PHE A 314 12.93 -3.25 -2.77
N ASP A 315 13.62 -3.43 -1.67
CA ASP A 315 13.54 -2.50 -0.57
C ASP A 315 14.86 -1.74 -0.45
N ASN A 316 14.71 -0.43 -0.28
CA ASN A 316 15.84 0.47 -0.17
C ASN A 316 16.34 0.48 1.28
N PHE A 317 17.54 -0.06 1.49
CA PHE A 317 18.14 -0.16 2.82
C PHE A 317 19.35 0.71 3.00
N GLY A 318 19.20 1.92 2.70
CA GLY A 318 20.26 2.88 2.90
C GLY A 318 21.42 2.70 1.91
N VAL A 319 22.11 3.77 1.71
CA VAL A 319 23.29 3.85 0.85
C VAL A 319 24.51 3.66 1.73
N SER A 320 25.30 2.62 1.46
CA SER A 320 26.57 2.41 2.15
C SER A 320 27.61 3.43 1.73
N ASP A 321 28.32 4.00 2.70
CA ASP A 321 29.55 4.75 2.43
C ASP A 321 30.67 3.86 1.89
N HIS A 322 30.53 2.55 2.04
CA HIS A 322 31.51 1.54 1.67
C HIS A 322 30.88 0.42 0.85
N PRO A 323 30.46 0.68 -0.40
CA PRO A 323 29.86 -0.33 -1.24
C PRO A 323 30.74 -1.58 -1.35
N GLY A 324 30.14 -2.77 -1.18
CA GLY A 324 30.85 -4.04 -1.18
C GLY A 324 31.35 -4.49 0.21
N VAL A 325 31.08 -3.73 1.27
CA VAL A 325 31.39 -4.12 2.64
C VAL A 325 30.09 -4.31 3.40
N ALA A 326 29.74 -5.57 3.65
CA ALA A 326 28.54 -5.90 4.41
C ALA A 326 28.73 -5.60 5.90
N ASP A 327 27.79 -4.89 6.52
CA ASP A 327 27.70 -4.78 7.97
C ASP A 327 26.77 -5.86 8.52
N LEU A 328 27.37 -6.94 9.00
CA LEU A 328 26.62 -8.07 9.54
C LEU A 328 26.04 -7.82 10.94
N ASN A 329 26.36 -6.69 11.57
CA ASN A 329 25.85 -6.34 12.88
C ASN A 329 24.60 -5.45 12.80
N ASP A 330 24.38 -4.82 11.66
CA ASP A 330 23.22 -3.98 11.41
C ASP A 330 22.23 -4.76 10.56
N HIS A 331 21.07 -5.08 11.13
CA HIS A 331 20.05 -5.86 10.44
C HIS A 331 19.25 -5.05 9.39
N TYR A 332 19.42 -3.73 9.39
CA TYR A 332 18.78 -2.90 8.38
C TYR A 332 19.66 -2.64 7.21
N VAL A 333 20.94 -2.54 7.48
CA VAL A 333 21.87 -2.01 6.53
C VAL A 333 22.80 -3.12 6.10
N TRP A 334 22.53 -3.62 4.96
CA TRP A 334 23.53 -4.30 4.20
C TRP A 334 24.50 -3.30 3.55
N GLY A 335 24.34 -2.03 3.92
CA GLY A 335 25.17 -0.95 3.43
C GLY A 335 25.00 -0.61 1.95
N TYR A 336 23.93 -1.14 1.29
CA TYR A 336 23.82 -1.11 -0.15
C TYR A 336 22.40 -1.37 -0.59
N ASP A 337 21.75 -0.41 -1.20
CA ASP A 337 20.46 -0.66 -1.81
C ASP A 337 20.62 -1.30 -3.21
N GLU A 338 19.62 -2.06 -3.63
CA GLU A 338 19.65 -2.79 -4.90
C GLU A 338 19.64 -1.87 -6.12
N ILE A 339 19.10 -0.67 -6.01
CA ILE A 339 19.12 0.32 -7.10
C ILE A 339 20.53 0.87 -7.25
N THR A 340 21.16 1.25 -6.16
CA THR A 340 22.56 1.68 -6.15
C THR A 340 23.49 0.56 -6.65
N TRP A 341 23.29 -0.67 -6.17
CA TRP A 341 24.02 -1.83 -6.65
C TRP A 341 23.85 -2.00 -8.16
N PHE A 342 22.64 -1.97 -8.69
CA PHE A 342 22.36 -2.10 -10.13
C PHE A 342 22.97 -0.95 -10.93
N TYR A 343 22.86 0.28 -10.45
CA TYR A 343 23.44 1.46 -11.09
C TYR A 343 24.97 1.36 -11.20
N MET A 344 25.62 0.80 -10.20
CA MET A 344 27.07 0.66 -10.17
C MET A 344 27.60 -0.52 -11.03
N GLN A 345 26.70 -1.39 -11.55
CA GLN A 345 27.11 -2.44 -12.47
C GLN A 345 27.57 -1.85 -13.82
N ASP A 346 28.38 -2.60 -14.56
CA ASP A 346 28.77 -2.22 -15.91
C ASP A 346 27.58 -2.26 -16.89
N LEU A 347 27.71 -1.56 -18.01
CA LEU A 347 26.66 -1.50 -19.01
C LEU A 347 26.20 -2.86 -19.56
N PRO A 348 27.09 -3.84 -19.83
CA PRO A 348 26.67 -5.19 -20.21
C PRO A 348 25.74 -5.83 -19.17
N THR A 349 26.09 -5.80 -17.90
CA THR A 349 25.29 -6.35 -16.80
C THR A 349 23.95 -5.66 -16.68
N ARG A 350 23.92 -4.32 -16.80
CA ARG A 350 22.66 -3.55 -16.72
C ARG A 350 21.70 -3.78 -17.91
N ARG A 351 22.20 -4.35 -19.00
CA ARG A 351 21.44 -4.60 -20.24
C ARG A 351 21.08 -6.06 -20.45
N ALA A 352 21.63 -6.96 -19.67
CA ALA A 352 21.34 -8.38 -19.72
C ALA A 352 20.01 -8.72 -19.03
#